data_6a81b2a1bbfe021881113445ae00cc82
#
_entry.id   6a81b2a1bbfe021881113445ae00cc82
#
_cell.length_a   1.000
_cell.length_b   1.000
_cell.length_c   1.000
_cell.angle_alpha   90.00
_cell.angle_beta   90.00
_cell.angle_gamma   90.00
#
_symmetry.space_group_name_H-M   'P 1'
#
loop_
_entity.id
_entity.type
_entity.pdbx_description
1 polymer ?
#
loop_
_entity_poly.entity_id
_entity_poly.type
_entity_poly.pdbx_seq_one_letter_code
_entity_poly.pdbx_strand_id
1 'polypeptide(L)'
;MKLTPLFAGAALLALTASASAQTLTIATVNNGDMIRMQGLSSAFTEETGIALNWVVLEENTLRQNVTTDIATNGGQYDIMTIGTYEAPIWARQNWLKPLDGLSADAEYDVDDLLPAIRGGLSVDGKLYAAPFYGESSFIMYRTDLMEAAGLEMPEAPTWEFIGEAARAMTDRDADINGICLRGKAGWGENMAFLTAMSNSFGARWFDENWVPQFDQPEWKNTLDTYLALMADAGPSGASSNGFNENLTLFQQGKCGMWIDATVAASFVTNPDDSTVADKVGFALAPDNGLGKRGNWLWAWSLAIPASSQNAEAAEQFINWATSKDYLALVAENEGWANVPPGTRTSLYENPDYQAAAPFAKMTLDSINAADPNAPTVEPVPYTGVQFVAIPEFAGIGTNVGQLFSAALAGQMSADDALAQAQDATTRDMTRAGYIK
;
A
#
# COMPACT_ATOMS: atom_id res chain seq x y z
N MET A 1 53.58 20.66 -72.09
CA MET A 1 52.45 21.01 -71.17
C MET A 1 51.86 19.70 -70.68
N LYS A 2 52.11 19.34 -69.42
CA LYS A 2 51.50 18.14 -68.76
C LYS A 2 50.48 18.63 -67.74
N LEU A 3 49.23 18.33 -67.93
CA LEU A 3 48.18 18.58 -67.00
C LEU A 3 48.10 17.45 -65.95
N THR A 4 48.20 17.80 -64.68
CA THR A 4 47.99 16.91 -63.53
C THR A 4 46.54 17.04 -63.04
N PRO A 5 45.81 15.92 -62.81
CA PRO A 5 44.47 16.05 -62.23
C PRO A 5 44.55 16.13 -60.70
N LEU A 6 43.85 17.15 -60.12
CA LEU A 6 43.59 17.25 -58.66
C LEU A 6 42.52 16.23 -58.30
N PHE A 7 42.83 15.33 -57.39
CA PHE A 7 41.83 14.49 -56.68
C PHE A 7 41.33 15.29 -55.48
N ALA A 8 40.06 15.70 -55.53
CA ALA A 8 39.37 16.23 -54.36
C ALA A 8 38.83 15.05 -53.51
N GLY A 9 39.46 14.79 -52.38
CA GLY A 9 38.98 13.82 -51.39
C GLY A 9 37.84 14.45 -50.60
N ALA A 10 36.62 13.92 -50.76
CA ALA A 10 35.48 14.23 -49.89
C ALA A 10 35.62 13.43 -48.59
N ALA A 11 35.97 14.07 -47.49
CA ALA A 11 35.92 13.50 -46.15
C ALA A 11 34.48 13.42 -45.70
N LEU A 12 33.87 12.20 -45.66
CA LEU A 12 32.62 11.96 -44.95
C LEU A 12 32.90 12.09 -43.45
N LEU A 13 32.43 13.17 -42.86
CA LEU A 13 32.27 13.29 -41.40
C LEU A 13 31.09 12.46 -41.00
N ALA A 14 31.33 11.26 -40.47
CA ALA A 14 30.33 10.48 -39.74
C ALA A 14 30.00 11.24 -38.42
N LEU A 15 28.88 11.94 -38.39
CA LEU A 15 28.30 12.40 -37.15
C LEU A 15 27.82 11.16 -36.39
N THR A 16 28.63 10.69 -35.46
CA THR A 16 28.14 9.79 -34.40
C THR A 16 27.28 10.67 -33.49
N ALA A 17 25.98 10.65 -33.71
CA ALA A 17 25.04 11.12 -32.70
C ALA A 17 25.28 10.27 -31.45
N SER A 18 25.91 10.81 -30.44
CA SER A 18 25.87 10.23 -29.09
C SER A 18 24.39 10.24 -28.69
N ALA A 19 23.74 9.11 -28.78
CA ALA A 19 22.45 8.95 -28.14
C ALA A 19 22.67 9.28 -26.67
N SER A 20 22.15 10.41 -26.21
CA SER A 20 22.07 10.69 -24.77
C SER A 20 21.33 9.51 -24.16
N ALA A 21 21.94 8.82 -23.18
CA ALA A 21 21.26 7.75 -22.47
C ALA A 21 19.94 8.33 -21.92
N GLN A 22 18.83 7.72 -22.32
CA GLN A 22 17.51 8.11 -21.82
C GLN A 22 17.47 7.86 -20.32
N THR A 23 16.96 8.79 -19.54
CA THR A 23 16.84 8.67 -18.08
C THR A 23 15.40 8.78 -17.69
N LEU A 24 14.93 7.84 -16.88
CA LEU A 24 13.59 7.86 -16.26
C LEU A 24 13.69 8.34 -14.82
N THR A 25 12.86 9.30 -14.44
CA THR A 25 12.71 9.72 -13.04
C THR A 25 11.49 9.04 -12.43
N ILE A 26 11.74 8.25 -11.38
CA ILE A 26 10.74 7.39 -10.73
C ILE A 26 10.52 7.85 -9.30
N ALA A 27 9.31 8.34 -8.99
CA ALA A 27 8.91 8.62 -7.62
C ALA A 27 8.35 7.35 -6.98
N THR A 28 8.91 6.93 -5.84
CA THR A 28 8.50 5.71 -5.15
C THR A 28 8.50 5.85 -3.65
N VAL A 29 7.73 4.97 -2.98
CA VAL A 29 7.65 4.89 -1.52
C VAL A 29 8.86 4.12 -0.95
N ASN A 30 9.24 4.48 0.27
CA ASN A 30 10.33 3.83 1.01
C ASN A 30 9.85 2.53 1.70
N ASN A 31 9.28 1.59 0.94
CA ASN A 31 8.85 0.28 1.43
C ASN A 31 9.80 -0.82 0.93
N GLY A 32 9.90 -1.92 1.66
CA GLY A 32 10.90 -2.96 1.42
C GLY A 32 10.94 -3.50 0.01
N ASP A 33 9.80 -3.87 -0.59
CA ASP A 33 9.74 -4.37 -1.97
C ASP A 33 10.15 -3.32 -3.01
N MET A 34 9.86 -2.04 -2.76
CA MET A 34 10.32 -0.94 -3.62
C MET A 34 11.84 -0.72 -3.51
N ILE A 35 12.41 -0.91 -2.33
CA ILE A 35 13.86 -0.88 -2.13
C ILE A 35 14.53 -2.05 -2.83
N ARG A 36 13.95 -3.26 -2.74
CA ARG A 36 14.42 -4.45 -3.46
C ARG A 36 14.38 -4.24 -4.97
N MET A 37 13.31 -3.64 -5.51
CA MET A 37 13.22 -3.29 -6.93
C MET A 37 14.37 -2.38 -7.37
N GLN A 38 14.72 -1.38 -6.57
CA GLN A 38 15.84 -0.51 -6.86
C GLN A 38 17.17 -1.30 -6.90
N GLY A 39 17.38 -2.20 -5.93
CA GLY A 39 18.56 -3.06 -5.87
C GLY A 39 18.74 -3.93 -7.10
N LEU A 40 17.64 -4.46 -7.66
CA LEU A 40 17.64 -5.34 -8.83
C LEU A 40 17.57 -4.59 -10.16
N SER A 41 17.30 -3.28 -10.16
CA SER A 41 17.04 -2.49 -11.38
C SER A 41 18.26 -2.29 -12.30
N SER A 42 19.47 -2.63 -11.85
CA SER A 42 20.66 -2.67 -12.72
C SER A 42 20.46 -3.62 -13.90
N ALA A 43 19.72 -4.74 -13.71
CA ALA A 43 19.40 -5.67 -14.78
C ALA A 43 18.64 -5.01 -15.93
N PHE A 44 17.66 -4.16 -15.63
CA PHE A 44 16.93 -3.37 -16.63
C PHE A 44 17.86 -2.39 -17.38
N THR A 45 18.71 -1.66 -16.62
CA THR A 45 19.63 -0.69 -17.23
C THR A 45 20.67 -1.38 -18.12
N GLU A 46 21.17 -2.53 -17.73
CA GLU A 46 22.14 -3.33 -18.53
C GLU A 46 21.50 -3.84 -19.82
N GLU A 47 20.25 -4.26 -19.78
CA GLU A 47 19.50 -4.76 -20.94
C GLU A 47 19.13 -3.65 -21.94
N THR A 48 18.64 -2.50 -21.42
CA THR A 48 18.00 -1.47 -22.25
C THR A 48 18.87 -0.25 -22.52
N GLY A 49 19.90 -0.01 -21.70
CA GLY A 49 20.69 1.22 -21.72
C GLY A 49 19.95 2.44 -21.14
N ILE A 50 18.73 2.27 -20.60
CA ILE A 50 17.96 3.34 -19.98
C ILE A 50 18.44 3.52 -18.54
N ALA A 51 18.83 4.75 -18.18
CA ALA A 51 19.25 5.08 -16.83
C ALA A 51 18.01 5.38 -15.93
N LEU A 52 18.14 5.08 -14.65
CA LEU A 52 17.06 5.29 -13.66
C LEU A 52 17.50 6.31 -12.62
N ASN A 53 16.65 7.29 -12.37
CA ASN A 53 16.80 8.29 -11.31
C ASN A 53 15.68 8.08 -10.28
N TRP A 54 16.03 7.54 -9.11
CA TRP A 54 15.10 7.21 -8.06
C TRP A 54 14.86 8.37 -7.11
N VAL A 55 13.60 8.73 -6.89
CA VAL A 55 13.15 9.68 -5.88
C VAL A 55 12.35 8.89 -4.84
N VAL A 56 13.04 8.44 -3.80
CA VAL A 56 12.50 7.58 -2.73
C VAL A 56 12.02 8.46 -1.60
N LEU A 57 10.76 8.33 -1.24
CA LEU A 57 10.09 9.21 -0.29
C LEU A 57 9.31 8.41 0.77
N GLU A 58 9.18 9.00 1.94
CA GLU A 58 8.23 8.55 2.95
C GLU A 58 6.80 8.67 2.41
N GLU A 59 5.88 7.80 2.84
CA GLU A 59 4.57 7.62 2.22
C GLU A 59 3.76 8.92 2.08
N ASN A 60 3.59 9.68 3.18
CA ASN A 60 2.83 10.93 3.13
C ASN A 60 3.48 11.96 2.21
N THR A 61 4.82 12.02 2.21
CA THR A 61 5.60 12.91 1.35
C THR A 61 5.48 12.51 -0.12
N LEU A 62 5.56 11.20 -0.43
CA LEU A 62 5.33 10.70 -1.78
C LEU A 62 3.96 11.13 -2.28
N ARG A 63 2.89 10.81 -1.52
CA ARG A 63 1.51 11.13 -1.89
C ARG A 63 1.32 12.61 -2.16
N GLN A 64 1.87 13.48 -1.29
CA GLN A 64 1.80 14.93 -1.48
C GLN A 64 2.53 15.38 -2.76
N ASN A 65 3.74 14.87 -2.99
CA ASN A 65 4.57 15.29 -4.12
C ASN A 65 3.98 14.85 -5.46
N VAL A 66 3.59 13.56 -5.58
CA VAL A 66 3.01 13.06 -6.83
C VAL A 66 1.65 13.69 -7.12
N THR A 67 0.81 13.93 -6.08
CA THR A 67 -0.46 14.65 -6.24
C THR A 67 -0.24 16.08 -6.72
N THR A 68 0.74 16.79 -6.16
CA THR A 68 1.07 18.16 -6.57
C THR A 68 1.59 18.19 -8.00
N ASP A 69 2.51 17.31 -8.34
CA ASP A 69 3.11 17.26 -9.69
C ASP A 69 2.06 16.97 -10.75
N ILE A 70 1.22 15.95 -10.53
CA ILE A 70 0.23 15.55 -11.53
C ILE A 70 -0.89 16.59 -11.68
N ALA A 71 -1.34 17.20 -10.56
CA ALA A 71 -2.41 18.22 -10.59
C ALA A 71 -1.96 19.52 -11.27
N THR A 72 -0.67 19.85 -11.20
CA THR A 72 -0.08 21.04 -11.84
C THR A 72 0.51 20.76 -13.21
N ASN A 73 0.42 19.52 -13.71
CA ASN A 73 1.10 19.05 -14.93
C ASN A 73 2.60 19.38 -14.91
N GLY A 74 3.23 19.14 -13.74
CA GLY A 74 4.62 19.57 -13.46
C GLY A 74 5.68 18.81 -14.24
N GLY A 75 5.45 17.53 -14.55
CA GLY A 75 6.35 16.72 -15.38
C GLY A 75 7.68 16.38 -14.72
N GLN A 76 7.75 16.37 -13.39
CA GLN A 76 8.96 16.01 -12.65
C GLN A 76 9.26 14.51 -12.70
N TYR A 77 8.24 13.69 -12.84
CA TYR A 77 8.34 12.23 -12.80
C TYR A 77 7.87 11.60 -14.12
N ASP A 78 8.57 10.56 -14.56
CA ASP A 78 8.17 9.73 -15.70
C ASP A 78 7.31 8.55 -15.23
N ILE A 79 7.58 8.05 -14.01
CA ILE A 79 6.82 6.99 -13.36
C ILE A 79 6.51 7.43 -11.94
N MET A 80 5.26 7.23 -11.54
CA MET A 80 4.77 7.47 -10.19
C MET A 80 4.31 6.17 -9.55
N THR A 81 4.76 5.92 -8.33
CA THR A 81 4.20 4.86 -7.48
C THR A 81 2.93 5.40 -6.83
N ILE A 82 1.79 4.82 -7.17
CA ILE A 82 0.45 5.17 -6.72
C ILE A 82 -0.35 3.91 -6.38
N GLY A 83 -1.59 4.05 -5.98
CA GLY A 83 -2.40 2.88 -5.64
C GLY A 83 -3.82 2.90 -6.20
N THR A 84 -4.63 1.97 -5.69
CA THR A 84 -6.02 1.78 -6.12
C THR A 84 -6.95 2.95 -5.78
N TYR A 85 -6.51 3.89 -4.95
CA TYR A 85 -7.22 5.15 -4.71
C TYR A 85 -6.97 6.16 -5.84
N GLU A 86 -5.69 6.43 -6.14
CA GLU A 86 -5.31 7.47 -7.10
C GLU A 86 -5.59 7.07 -8.54
N ALA A 87 -5.28 5.82 -8.92
CA ALA A 87 -5.33 5.38 -10.31
C ALA A 87 -6.68 5.63 -11.00
N PRO A 88 -7.85 5.21 -10.45
CA PRO A 88 -9.12 5.46 -11.12
C PRO A 88 -9.56 6.93 -11.10
N ILE A 89 -9.20 7.70 -10.06
CA ILE A 89 -9.52 9.12 -9.97
C ILE A 89 -8.73 9.91 -11.02
N TRP A 90 -7.43 9.70 -11.08
CA TRP A 90 -6.55 10.42 -12.01
C TRP A 90 -6.74 9.99 -13.47
N ALA A 91 -7.07 8.72 -13.71
CA ALA A 91 -7.42 8.23 -15.04
C ALA A 91 -8.64 8.95 -15.61
N ARG A 92 -9.71 9.13 -14.82
CA ARG A 92 -10.93 9.87 -15.24
C ARG A 92 -10.66 11.35 -15.51
N GLN A 93 -9.62 11.92 -14.92
CA GLN A 93 -9.18 13.29 -15.15
C GLN A 93 -8.21 13.40 -16.34
N ASN A 94 -7.87 12.29 -17.01
CA ASN A 94 -6.86 12.19 -18.07
C ASN A 94 -5.46 12.62 -17.60
N TRP A 95 -5.15 12.41 -16.33
CA TRP A 95 -3.83 12.72 -15.78
C TRP A 95 -2.83 11.57 -15.93
N LEU A 96 -3.33 10.35 -16.20
CA LEU A 96 -2.50 9.16 -16.45
C LEU A 96 -2.61 8.74 -17.92
N LYS A 97 -1.55 8.12 -18.42
CA LYS A 97 -1.56 7.40 -19.69
C LYS A 97 -2.09 5.98 -19.49
N PRO A 98 -2.98 5.47 -20.36
CA PRO A 98 -3.33 4.06 -20.32
C PRO A 98 -2.13 3.19 -20.72
N LEU A 99 -2.00 2.04 -20.09
CA LEU A 99 -0.96 1.03 -20.37
C LEU A 99 -1.46 0.06 -21.46
N ASP A 100 -1.81 0.61 -22.62
CA ASP A 100 -2.38 -0.17 -23.72
C ASP A 100 -1.35 -1.15 -24.32
N GLY A 101 -0.05 -0.82 -24.32
CA GLY A 101 1.04 -1.68 -24.75
C GLY A 101 1.16 -2.91 -23.86
N LEU A 102 1.16 -2.71 -22.56
CA LEU A 102 1.17 -3.80 -21.56
C LEU A 102 -0.04 -4.73 -21.74
N SER A 103 -1.22 -4.13 -21.93
CA SER A 103 -2.48 -4.88 -22.06
C SER A 103 -2.55 -5.69 -23.36
N ALA A 104 -1.81 -5.29 -24.39
CA ALA A 104 -1.70 -5.99 -25.67
C ALA A 104 -0.58 -7.03 -25.71
N ASP A 105 0.32 -7.01 -24.75
CA ASP A 105 1.46 -7.94 -24.65
C ASP A 105 1.01 -9.30 -24.08
N ALA A 106 1.08 -10.32 -24.90
CA ALA A 106 0.71 -11.69 -24.50
C ALA A 106 1.67 -12.30 -23.46
N GLU A 107 2.93 -11.83 -23.41
CA GLU A 107 3.93 -12.31 -22.44
C GLU A 107 3.69 -11.65 -21.06
N TYR A 108 3.25 -10.40 -21.05
CA TYR A 108 2.84 -9.73 -19.82
C TYR A 108 1.62 -10.43 -19.19
N ASP A 109 0.69 -10.92 -20.01
CA ASP A 109 -0.48 -11.68 -19.57
C ASP A 109 -1.30 -10.93 -18.49
N VAL A 110 -1.97 -9.87 -18.92
CA VAL A 110 -2.81 -9.03 -18.05
C VAL A 110 -3.97 -9.81 -17.40
N ASP A 111 -4.37 -10.94 -17.99
CA ASP A 111 -5.45 -11.78 -17.46
C ASP A 111 -5.00 -12.65 -16.28
N ASP A 112 -3.69 -12.83 -16.10
CA ASP A 112 -3.12 -13.47 -14.90
C ASP A 112 -3.15 -12.54 -13.65
N LEU A 113 -3.35 -11.23 -13.82
CA LEU A 113 -3.49 -10.33 -12.70
C LEU A 113 -4.75 -10.66 -11.87
N LEU A 114 -4.61 -10.62 -10.54
CA LEU A 114 -5.75 -10.85 -9.62
C LEU A 114 -6.90 -9.90 -9.97
N PRO A 115 -8.13 -10.40 -10.21
CA PRO A 115 -9.24 -9.58 -10.73
C PRO A 115 -9.59 -8.37 -9.86
N ALA A 116 -9.54 -8.51 -8.52
CA ALA A 116 -9.82 -7.43 -7.60
C ALA A 116 -8.78 -6.30 -7.70
N ILE A 117 -7.52 -6.65 -7.84
CA ILE A 117 -6.40 -5.71 -7.99
C ILE A 117 -6.47 -5.04 -9.36
N ARG A 118 -6.59 -5.82 -10.45
CA ARG A 118 -6.72 -5.27 -11.82
C ARG A 118 -7.92 -4.34 -11.94
N GLY A 119 -9.05 -4.73 -11.35
CA GLY A 119 -10.27 -3.91 -11.37
C GLY A 119 -10.09 -2.56 -10.70
N GLY A 120 -9.39 -2.50 -9.55
CA GLY A 120 -9.07 -1.26 -8.85
C GLY A 120 -8.11 -0.32 -9.57
N LEU A 121 -7.36 -0.82 -10.57
CA LEU A 121 -6.37 -0.07 -11.34
C LEU A 121 -6.83 0.25 -12.77
N SER A 122 -8.07 -0.10 -13.11
CA SER A 122 -8.65 0.04 -14.45
C SER A 122 -9.83 0.98 -14.46
N VAL A 123 -9.99 1.69 -15.58
CA VAL A 123 -11.15 2.54 -15.88
C VAL A 123 -11.60 2.24 -17.31
N ASP A 124 -12.90 2.00 -17.52
CA ASP A 124 -13.52 1.71 -18.82
C ASP A 124 -12.79 0.58 -19.58
N GLY A 125 -12.34 -0.46 -18.83
CA GLY A 125 -11.66 -1.62 -19.39
C GLY A 125 -10.18 -1.41 -19.74
N LYS A 126 -9.60 -0.25 -19.46
CA LYS A 126 -8.19 0.07 -19.67
C LYS A 126 -7.42 0.10 -18.36
N LEU A 127 -6.24 -0.50 -18.34
CA LEU A 127 -5.31 -0.44 -17.21
C LEU A 127 -4.55 0.89 -17.22
N TYR A 128 -4.49 1.58 -16.08
CA TYR A 128 -3.78 2.86 -15.92
C TYR A 128 -2.61 2.82 -14.95
N ALA A 129 -2.52 1.77 -14.16
CA ALA A 129 -1.36 1.48 -13.34
C ALA A 129 -1.13 -0.03 -13.29
N ALA A 130 0.11 -0.47 -13.35
CA ALA A 130 0.47 -1.88 -13.26
C ALA A 130 0.78 -2.23 -11.80
N PRO A 131 0.16 -3.27 -11.21
CA PRO A 131 0.41 -3.62 -9.83
C PRO A 131 1.83 -4.17 -9.65
N PHE A 132 2.58 -3.57 -8.73
CA PHE A 132 3.90 -4.04 -8.34
C PHE A 132 3.80 -5.02 -7.16
N TYR A 133 3.00 -4.71 -6.14
CA TYR A 133 2.50 -5.68 -5.17
C TYR A 133 1.10 -5.30 -4.70
N GLY A 134 0.31 -6.34 -4.41
CA GLY A 134 -1.03 -6.20 -3.87
C GLY A 134 -1.10 -6.76 -2.45
N GLU A 135 -1.98 -6.20 -1.64
CA GLU A 135 -2.07 -6.55 -0.23
C GLU A 135 -3.49 -6.44 0.32
N SER A 136 -3.73 -7.20 1.35
CA SER A 136 -4.77 -6.97 2.34
C SER A 136 -4.11 -6.69 3.68
N SER A 137 -4.81 -6.86 4.77
CA SER A 137 -4.24 -6.88 6.11
C SER A 137 -4.63 -8.13 6.88
N PHE A 138 -3.76 -8.52 7.80
CA PHE A 138 -3.98 -9.61 8.72
C PHE A 138 -3.16 -9.41 10.00
N ILE A 139 -3.25 -10.37 10.93
CA ILE A 139 -2.51 -10.36 12.18
C ILE A 139 -1.21 -11.12 11.98
N MET A 140 -0.10 -10.50 12.34
CA MET A 140 1.19 -11.12 12.61
C MET A 140 1.37 -11.16 14.12
N TYR A 141 1.68 -12.32 14.71
CA TYR A 141 1.78 -12.45 16.15
C TYR A 141 2.95 -13.33 16.58
N ARG A 142 3.43 -13.12 17.79
CA ARG A 142 4.49 -13.88 18.44
C ARG A 142 3.92 -15.15 19.06
N THR A 143 4.24 -16.30 18.46
CA THR A 143 3.77 -17.61 18.92
C THR A 143 4.28 -17.97 20.30
N ASP A 144 5.54 -17.64 20.60
CA ASP A 144 6.17 -17.86 21.90
C ASP A 144 5.56 -17.02 23.03
N LEU A 145 5.13 -15.79 22.75
CA LEU A 145 4.46 -14.95 23.75
C LEU A 145 3.02 -15.41 23.99
N MET A 146 2.33 -15.87 22.95
CA MET A 146 0.99 -16.47 23.08
C MET A 146 1.04 -17.74 23.91
N GLU A 147 2.02 -18.63 23.66
CA GLU A 147 2.24 -19.85 24.45
C GLU A 147 2.54 -19.51 25.91
N ALA A 148 3.45 -18.55 26.17
CA ALA A 148 3.78 -18.10 27.50
C ALA A 148 2.59 -17.50 28.27
N ALA A 149 1.64 -16.86 27.54
CA ALA A 149 0.39 -16.35 28.10
C ALA A 149 -0.68 -17.45 28.30
N GLY A 150 -0.44 -18.68 27.81
CA GLY A 150 -1.40 -19.77 27.85
C GLY A 150 -2.59 -19.56 26.90
N LEU A 151 -2.39 -18.79 25.85
CA LEU A 151 -3.42 -18.47 24.84
C LEU A 151 -3.12 -19.15 23.52
N GLU A 152 -4.17 -19.47 22.77
CA GLU A 152 -4.08 -19.99 21.40
C GLU A 152 -4.78 -19.00 20.46
N MET A 153 -4.09 -18.56 19.40
CA MET A 153 -4.64 -17.63 18.43
C MET A 153 -5.66 -18.35 17.54
N PRO A 154 -6.94 -17.93 17.55
CA PRO A 154 -7.92 -18.42 16.58
C PRO A 154 -7.52 -18.01 15.15
N GLU A 155 -7.85 -18.83 14.15
CA GLU A 155 -7.67 -18.45 12.74
C GLU A 155 -8.41 -17.13 12.40
N ALA A 156 -9.55 -16.92 13.03
CA ALA A 156 -10.46 -15.80 12.79
C ALA A 156 -10.85 -15.11 14.13
N PRO A 157 -9.95 -14.34 14.74
CA PRO A 157 -10.16 -13.74 16.05
C PRO A 157 -11.16 -12.58 16.02
N THR A 158 -11.64 -12.22 17.22
CA THR A 158 -12.44 -11.02 17.46
C THR A 158 -11.55 -9.91 18.07
N TRP A 159 -12.00 -8.65 18.02
CA TRP A 159 -11.32 -7.53 18.69
C TRP A 159 -11.28 -7.71 20.21
N GLU A 160 -12.26 -8.37 20.81
CA GLU A 160 -12.26 -8.70 22.23
C GLU A 160 -11.08 -9.62 22.57
N PHE A 161 -10.91 -10.72 21.81
CA PHE A 161 -9.79 -11.65 21.96
C PHE A 161 -8.44 -10.94 21.74
N ILE A 162 -8.33 -10.09 20.71
CA ILE A 162 -7.12 -9.32 20.45
C ILE A 162 -6.76 -8.42 21.64
N GLY A 163 -7.75 -7.78 22.25
CA GLY A 163 -7.53 -6.97 23.45
C GLY A 163 -7.04 -7.80 24.66
N GLU A 164 -7.59 -9.00 24.85
CA GLU A 164 -7.15 -9.94 25.88
C GLU A 164 -5.70 -10.38 25.62
N ALA A 165 -5.42 -10.87 24.44
CA ALA A 165 -4.09 -11.36 24.06
C ALA A 165 -3.03 -10.24 24.11
N ALA A 166 -3.35 -9.04 23.66
CA ALA A 166 -2.44 -7.90 23.72
C ALA A 166 -2.04 -7.57 25.15
N ARG A 167 -3.01 -7.50 26.07
CA ARG A 167 -2.71 -7.26 27.49
C ARG A 167 -1.87 -8.38 28.10
N ALA A 168 -2.19 -9.63 27.78
CA ALA A 168 -1.48 -10.80 28.30
C ALA A 168 -0.02 -10.88 27.82
N MET A 169 0.27 -10.43 26.60
CA MET A 169 1.63 -10.42 26.03
C MET A 169 2.43 -9.15 26.37
N THR A 170 1.82 -8.15 27.02
CA THR A 170 2.51 -6.90 27.36
C THR A 170 3.47 -7.14 28.53
N ASP A 171 4.76 -6.86 28.33
CA ASP A 171 5.79 -6.83 29.36
C ASP A 171 6.61 -5.55 29.24
N ARG A 172 6.24 -4.54 30.04
CA ARG A 172 6.89 -3.22 30.01
C ARG A 172 8.32 -3.26 30.54
N ASP A 173 8.64 -4.20 31.41
CA ASP A 173 9.99 -4.35 31.96
C ASP A 173 10.94 -4.96 30.91
N ALA A 174 10.44 -5.79 30.03
CA ALA A 174 11.17 -6.36 28.90
C ALA A 174 11.08 -5.49 27.62
N ASP A 175 10.44 -4.30 27.65
CA ASP A 175 10.18 -3.43 26.49
C ASP A 175 9.37 -4.14 25.40
N ILE A 176 8.41 -4.98 25.81
CA ILE A 176 7.49 -5.69 24.92
C ILE A 176 6.11 -5.04 25.02
N ASN A 177 5.63 -4.54 23.89
CA ASN A 177 4.28 -4.07 23.71
C ASN A 177 3.41 -5.21 23.20
N GLY A 178 2.22 -5.40 23.77
CA GLY A 178 1.35 -6.51 23.36
C GLY A 178 0.84 -6.36 21.93
N ILE A 179 0.71 -5.12 21.44
CA ILE A 179 0.28 -4.83 20.06
C ILE A 179 0.93 -3.56 19.54
N CYS A 180 1.26 -3.55 18.25
CA CYS A 180 1.66 -2.36 17.51
C CYS A 180 0.65 -2.09 16.39
N LEU A 181 0.14 -0.84 16.32
CA LEU A 181 -0.80 -0.38 15.32
C LEU A 181 -0.38 0.97 14.79
N ARG A 182 -0.77 1.31 13.56
CA ARG A 182 -0.46 2.62 12.98
C ARG A 182 -1.18 3.74 13.73
N GLY A 183 -0.42 4.72 14.22
CA GLY A 183 -0.93 5.92 14.88
C GLY A 183 -0.50 7.22 14.18
N LYS A 184 0.49 7.14 13.27
CA LYS A 184 0.98 8.27 12.48
C LYS A 184 -0.13 8.81 11.58
N ALA A 185 -0.35 10.12 11.66
CA ALA A 185 -1.42 10.77 10.91
C ALA A 185 -1.23 10.68 9.40
N GLY A 186 -2.29 10.30 8.68
CA GLY A 186 -2.33 10.22 7.23
C GLY A 186 -3.48 9.33 6.76
N TRP A 187 -4.06 9.66 5.60
CA TRP A 187 -5.14 8.84 5.06
C TRP A 187 -4.65 7.43 4.69
N GLY A 188 -3.41 7.28 4.24
CA GLY A 188 -2.76 5.99 3.95
C GLY A 188 -2.05 5.37 5.14
N GLU A 189 -1.92 6.08 6.26
CA GLU A 189 -1.28 5.63 7.49
C GLU A 189 -2.34 5.18 8.52
N ASN A 190 -2.56 5.95 9.60
CA ASN A 190 -3.51 5.55 10.63
C ASN A 190 -4.93 5.39 10.10
N MET A 191 -5.36 6.18 9.11
CA MET A 191 -6.72 6.06 8.60
C MET A 191 -6.91 4.86 7.67
N ALA A 192 -5.90 4.34 7.01
CA ALA A 192 -6.02 3.05 6.32
C ALA A 192 -6.37 1.94 7.33
N PHE A 193 -5.66 1.88 8.45
CA PHE A 193 -5.94 0.92 9.51
C PHE A 193 -7.30 1.18 10.19
N LEU A 194 -7.56 2.42 10.63
CA LEU A 194 -8.77 2.75 11.37
C LEU A 194 -10.04 2.66 10.53
N THR A 195 -9.98 2.95 9.24
CA THR A 195 -11.13 2.74 8.33
C THR A 195 -11.42 1.24 8.19
N ALA A 196 -10.41 0.40 7.98
CA ALA A 196 -10.60 -1.04 7.91
C ALA A 196 -11.13 -1.60 9.24
N MET A 197 -10.58 -1.16 10.38
CA MET A 197 -11.09 -1.50 11.70
C MET A 197 -12.55 -1.08 11.86
N SER A 198 -12.91 0.17 11.50
CA SER A 198 -14.26 0.71 11.66
C SER A 198 -15.31 -0.05 10.84
N ASN A 199 -14.94 -0.56 9.66
CA ASN A 199 -15.80 -1.42 8.85
C ASN A 199 -16.24 -2.68 9.63
N SER A 200 -15.33 -3.27 10.44
CA SER A 200 -15.64 -4.43 11.27
C SER A 200 -16.54 -4.11 12.47
N PHE A 201 -16.65 -2.85 12.86
CA PHE A 201 -17.59 -2.35 13.86
C PHE A 201 -18.93 -1.90 13.25
N GLY A 202 -19.08 -1.99 11.92
CA GLY A 202 -20.26 -1.53 11.20
C GLY A 202 -20.28 -0.03 10.90
N ALA A 203 -19.21 0.71 11.21
CA ALA A 203 -19.12 2.12 10.89
C ALA A 203 -19.00 2.36 9.39
N ARG A 204 -19.40 3.53 8.96
CA ARG A 204 -19.24 4.03 7.58
C ARG A 204 -18.82 5.49 7.61
N TRP A 205 -18.08 5.91 6.57
CA TRP A 205 -17.68 7.31 6.43
C TRP A 205 -18.88 8.21 6.16
N PHE A 206 -19.77 7.74 5.28
CA PHE A 206 -20.93 8.50 4.82
C PHE A 206 -22.15 7.58 4.75
N ASP A 207 -23.32 8.13 5.04
CA ASP A 207 -24.58 7.49 4.72
C ASP A 207 -24.90 7.59 3.21
N GLU A 208 -26.02 7.02 2.78
CA GLU A 208 -26.43 7.03 1.38
C GLU A 208 -26.70 8.44 0.79
N ASN A 209 -26.80 9.46 1.66
CA ASN A 209 -26.95 10.87 1.30
C ASN A 209 -25.62 11.65 1.40
N TRP A 210 -24.50 10.96 1.55
CA TRP A 210 -23.17 11.53 1.74
C TRP A 210 -22.97 12.32 3.05
N VAL A 211 -23.87 12.16 4.03
CA VAL A 211 -23.72 12.76 5.34
C VAL A 211 -22.67 11.99 6.14
N PRO A 212 -21.61 12.64 6.66
CA PRO A 212 -20.60 12.01 7.49
C PRO A 212 -21.22 11.34 8.72
N GLN A 213 -20.63 10.25 9.17
CA GLN A 213 -21.20 9.38 10.21
C GLN A 213 -20.30 9.28 11.46
N PHE A 214 -19.40 10.24 11.70
CA PHE A 214 -18.48 10.19 12.87
C PHE A 214 -19.18 10.40 14.22
N ASP A 215 -20.39 10.92 14.22
CA ASP A 215 -21.24 11.07 15.41
C ASP A 215 -22.03 9.80 15.78
N GLN A 216 -21.89 8.73 14.97
CA GLN A 216 -22.60 7.47 15.20
C GLN A 216 -21.84 6.55 16.18
N PRO A 217 -22.59 5.70 16.93
CA PRO A 217 -21.98 4.81 17.93
C PRO A 217 -20.88 3.90 17.40
N GLU A 218 -20.95 3.47 16.14
CA GLU A 218 -20.01 2.55 15.52
C GLU A 218 -18.60 3.18 15.42
N TRP A 219 -18.51 4.47 15.05
CA TRP A 219 -17.24 5.20 15.07
C TRP A 219 -16.72 5.43 16.47
N LYS A 220 -17.62 5.77 17.41
CA LYS A 220 -17.23 5.92 18.82
C LYS A 220 -16.67 4.62 19.37
N ASN A 221 -17.36 3.50 19.16
CA ASN A 221 -16.90 2.19 19.61
C ASN A 221 -15.54 1.81 18.98
N THR A 222 -15.35 2.12 17.70
CA THR A 222 -14.09 1.90 17.01
C THR A 222 -12.95 2.69 17.66
N LEU A 223 -13.13 4.00 17.80
CA LEU A 223 -12.07 4.88 18.32
C LEU A 223 -11.78 4.59 19.80
N ASP A 224 -12.79 4.39 20.62
CA ASP A 224 -12.63 4.03 22.03
C ASP A 224 -11.87 2.70 22.20
N THR A 225 -12.22 1.67 21.39
CA THR A 225 -11.53 0.37 21.41
C THR A 225 -10.07 0.52 21.00
N TYR A 226 -9.79 1.28 19.93
CA TYR A 226 -8.43 1.53 19.47
C TYR A 226 -7.61 2.28 20.53
N LEU A 227 -8.13 3.35 21.10
CA LEU A 227 -7.41 4.14 22.09
C LEU A 227 -7.16 3.36 23.39
N ALA A 228 -8.15 2.59 23.86
CA ALA A 228 -7.99 1.74 25.02
C ALA A 228 -6.94 0.65 24.79
N LEU A 229 -6.97 -0.03 23.64
CA LEU A 229 -6.02 -1.06 23.27
C LEU A 229 -4.59 -0.50 23.24
N MET A 230 -4.41 0.67 22.62
CA MET A 230 -3.10 1.32 22.51
C MET A 230 -2.59 1.85 23.86
N ALA A 231 -3.47 2.33 24.72
CA ALA A 231 -3.11 2.77 26.08
C ALA A 231 -2.65 1.58 26.95
N ASP A 232 -3.37 0.46 26.86
CA ASP A 232 -3.09 -0.76 27.65
C ASP A 232 -1.83 -1.48 27.17
N ALA A 233 -1.68 -1.66 25.87
CA ALA A 233 -0.75 -2.61 25.28
C ALA A 233 0.11 -2.06 24.12
N GLY A 234 -0.13 -0.84 23.64
CA GLY A 234 0.62 -0.22 22.55
C GLY A 234 1.96 0.40 22.97
N PRO A 235 2.85 0.72 22.02
CA PRO A 235 4.11 1.39 22.31
C PRO A 235 3.90 2.85 22.69
N SER A 236 4.79 3.36 23.55
CA SER A 236 4.86 4.80 23.80
C SER A 236 5.24 5.52 22.52
N GLY A 237 4.58 6.67 22.23
CA GLY A 237 4.85 7.43 21.01
C GLY A 237 4.22 6.83 19.73
N ALA A 238 3.27 5.90 19.87
CA ALA A 238 2.57 5.26 18.75
C ALA A 238 1.97 6.24 17.74
N SER A 239 1.63 7.46 18.15
CA SER A 239 1.14 8.53 17.24
C SER A 239 2.16 8.97 16.17
N SER A 240 3.41 8.50 16.27
CA SER A 240 4.45 8.72 15.26
C SER A 240 4.76 7.47 14.44
N ASN A 241 4.14 6.32 14.76
CA ASN A 241 4.44 5.05 14.12
C ASN A 241 3.49 4.80 12.95
N GLY A 242 4.04 4.67 11.76
CA GLY A 242 3.41 4.17 10.55
C GLY A 242 3.82 2.71 10.29
N PHE A 243 3.77 2.30 9.02
CA PHE A 243 4.13 0.95 8.60
C PHE A 243 5.57 0.59 8.95
N ASN A 244 6.55 1.39 8.51
CA ASN A 244 7.97 1.08 8.66
C ASN A 244 8.45 1.08 10.12
N GLU A 245 7.92 1.99 10.95
CA GLU A 245 8.23 2.04 12.36
C GLU A 245 7.72 0.79 13.09
N ASN A 246 6.48 0.35 12.80
CA ASN A 246 5.90 -0.85 13.40
C ASN A 246 6.56 -2.14 12.88
N LEU A 247 6.92 -2.20 11.59
CA LEU A 247 7.72 -3.30 11.04
C LEU A 247 9.03 -3.47 11.82
N THR A 248 9.74 -2.36 12.03
CA THR A 248 11.00 -2.37 12.79
C THR A 248 10.80 -2.84 14.23
N LEU A 249 9.77 -2.35 14.92
CA LEU A 249 9.45 -2.77 16.28
C LEU A 249 9.14 -4.28 16.34
N PHE A 250 8.38 -4.80 15.39
CA PHE A 250 8.03 -6.22 15.35
C PHE A 250 9.27 -7.09 15.07
N GLN A 251 10.09 -6.74 14.08
CA GLN A 251 11.35 -7.44 13.75
C GLN A 251 12.33 -7.47 14.94
N GLN A 252 12.34 -6.42 15.76
CA GLN A 252 13.15 -6.34 16.98
C GLN A 252 12.54 -7.11 18.16
N GLY A 253 11.38 -7.77 18.00
CA GLY A 253 10.69 -8.51 19.04
C GLY A 253 9.97 -7.63 20.08
N LYS A 254 9.76 -6.35 19.80
CA LYS A 254 9.14 -5.38 20.69
C LYS A 254 7.62 -5.30 20.59
N CYS A 255 7.02 -6.09 19.70
CA CYS A 255 5.57 -6.21 19.53
C CYS A 255 5.15 -7.67 19.69
N GLY A 256 4.13 -7.94 20.50
CA GLY A 256 3.49 -9.25 20.61
C GLY A 256 2.59 -9.55 19.40
N MET A 257 1.87 -8.53 18.93
CA MET A 257 1.06 -8.57 17.71
C MET A 257 1.25 -7.31 16.87
N TRP A 258 1.05 -7.44 15.56
CA TRP A 258 0.97 -6.35 14.62
C TRP A 258 -0.12 -6.66 13.59
N ILE A 259 -1.11 -5.78 13.44
CA ILE A 259 -2.17 -5.91 12.45
C ILE A 259 -1.89 -4.89 11.38
N ASP A 260 -1.46 -5.37 10.20
CA ASP A 260 -1.03 -4.50 9.11
C ASP A 260 -1.01 -5.26 7.78
N ALA A 261 -0.46 -4.61 6.75
CA ALA A 261 -0.34 -5.09 5.39
C ALA A 261 0.26 -6.50 5.30
N THR A 262 -0.39 -7.35 4.52
CA THR A 262 0.04 -8.75 4.31
C THR A 262 1.43 -8.87 3.68
N VAL A 263 1.90 -7.83 2.97
CA VAL A 263 3.26 -7.76 2.41
C VAL A 263 4.34 -7.84 3.48
N ALA A 264 4.05 -7.40 4.71
CA ALA A 264 4.99 -7.44 5.83
C ALA A 264 5.41 -8.86 6.22
N ALA A 265 4.63 -9.89 5.86
CA ALA A 265 4.89 -11.27 6.25
C ALA A 265 6.28 -11.76 5.84
N SER A 266 6.73 -11.46 4.63
CA SER A 266 8.06 -11.84 4.16
C SER A 266 9.17 -11.20 4.98
N PHE A 267 8.99 -9.93 5.39
CA PHE A 267 9.99 -9.18 6.16
C PHE A 267 10.06 -9.63 7.63
N VAL A 268 8.93 -9.95 8.26
CA VAL A 268 8.93 -10.39 9.67
C VAL A 268 9.38 -11.85 9.83
N THR A 269 9.31 -12.65 8.76
CA THR A 269 9.80 -14.05 8.74
C THR A 269 11.18 -14.21 8.12
N ASN A 270 11.79 -13.13 7.63
CA ASN A 270 13.15 -13.15 7.12
C ASN A 270 14.16 -13.17 8.26
N PRO A 271 14.97 -14.23 8.44
CA PRO A 271 15.94 -14.31 9.54
C PRO A 271 17.10 -13.31 9.42
N ASP A 272 17.33 -12.73 8.24
CA ASP A 272 18.36 -11.71 8.05
C ASP A 272 17.93 -10.34 8.61
N ASP A 273 16.61 -10.08 8.68
CA ASP A 273 16.04 -8.80 9.08
C ASP A 273 15.33 -8.86 10.44
N SER A 274 14.83 -10.05 10.83
CA SER A 274 13.96 -10.23 11.99
C SER A 274 14.59 -11.13 13.05
N THR A 275 14.71 -10.62 14.28
CA THR A 275 15.19 -11.40 15.45
C THR A 275 14.16 -12.42 15.94
N VAL A 276 12.96 -12.39 15.40
CA VAL A 276 11.80 -13.23 15.78
C VAL A 276 11.23 -14.02 14.61
N ALA A 277 11.98 -14.14 13.53
CA ALA A 277 11.54 -14.75 12.27
C ALA A 277 10.93 -16.16 12.43
N ASP A 278 11.49 -16.98 13.33
CA ASP A 278 11.06 -18.34 13.64
C ASP A 278 9.89 -18.44 14.63
N LYS A 279 9.35 -17.29 15.09
CA LYS A 279 8.32 -17.18 16.13
C LYS A 279 7.08 -16.42 15.65
N VAL A 280 6.90 -16.29 14.34
CA VAL A 280 5.78 -15.54 13.76
C VAL A 280 4.67 -16.48 13.36
N GLY A 281 3.46 -16.22 13.86
CA GLY A 281 2.22 -16.82 13.40
C GLY A 281 1.35 -15.79 12.68
N PHE A 282 0.35 -16.28 11.94
CA PHE A 282 -0.57 -15.46 11.16
C PHE A 282 -2.02 -15.83 11.49
N ALA A 283 -2.89 -14.82 11.53
CA ALA A 283 -4.33 -15.00 11.67
C ALA A 283 -5.07 -13.94 10.85
N LEU A 284 -6.31 -14.22 10.46
CA LEU A 284 -7.14 -13.27 9.72
C LEU A 284 -7.33 -11.97 10.53
N ALA A 285 -7.54 -10.85 9.84
CA ALA A 285 -7.88 -9.58 10.49
C ALA A 285 -9.12 -9.76 11.39
N PRO A 286 -9.18 -9.08 12.55
CA PRO A 286 -10.27 -9.29 13.50
C PRO A 286 -11.62 -8.83 12.97
N ASP A 287 -12.70 -9.41 13.50
CA ASP A 287 -14.05 -8.87 13.35
C ASP A 287 -14.67 -8.53 14.73
N ASN A 288 -15.84 -7.93 14.68
CA ASN A 288 -16.62 -7.60 15.89
C ASN A 288 -17.95 -8.38 15.95
N GLY A 289 -17.97 -9.60 15.37
CA GLY A 289 -19.17 -10.45 15.34
C GLY A 289 -20.22 -10.06 14.29
N LEU A 290 -19.89 -9.12 13.39
CA LEU A 290 -20.79 -8.63 12.34
C LEU A 290 -20.57 -9.32 10.97
N GLY A 291 -19.60 -10.24 10.88
CA GLY A 291 -19.24 -10.91 9.64
C GLY A 291 -18.45 -10.01 8.67
N LYS A 292 -17.97 -8.86 9.15
CA LYS A 292 -17.05 -7.95 8.43
C LYS A 292 -15.75 -7.89 9.22
N ARG A 293 -14.62 -8.11 8.50
CA ARG A 293 -13.30 -8.09 9.11
C ARG A 293 -12.62 -6.75 8.91
N GLY A 294 -11.67 -6.44 9.77
CA GLY A 294 -10.82 -5.25 9.66
C GLY A 294 -9.70 -5.39 8.63
N ASN A 295 -9.95 -6.09 7.51
CA ASN A 295 -8.99 -6.23 6.43
C ASN A 295 -9.25 -5.20 5.32
N TRP A 296 -8.22 -4.89 4.53
CA TRP A 296 -8.29 -3.91 3.43
C TRP A 296 -7.97 -4.52 2.07
N LEU A 297 -7.95 -3.70 1.03
CA LEU A 297 -7.50 -4.05 -0.32
C LEU A 297 -6.69 -2.90 -0.88
N TRP A 298 -5.42 -3.15 -1.15
CA TRP A 298 -4.52 -2.16 -1.74
C TRP A 298 -3.61 -2.79 -2.79
N ALA A 299 -3.13 -2.00 -3.72
CA ALA A 299 -2.00 -2.34 -4.56
C ALA A 299 -1.13 -1.11 -4.75
N TRP A 300 0.13 -1.21 -4.40
CA TRP A 300 1.14 -0.27 -4.86
C TRP A 300 1.48 -0.58 -6.30
N SER A 301 1.39 0.41 -7.16
CA SER A 301 1.38 0.25 -8.60
C SER A 301 2.19 1.33 -9.27
N LEU A 302 2.71 1.04 -10.46
CA LEU A 302 3.49 1.96 -11.27
C LEU A 302 2.60 2.55 -12.37
N ALA A 303 2.59 3.87 -12.50
CA ALA A 303 1.77 4.60 -13.46
C ALA A 303 2.60 5.66 -14.19
N ILE A 304 2.16 5.99 -15.41
CA ILE A 304 2.79 7.02 -16.25
C ILE A 304 1.92 8.28 -16.22
N PRO A 305 2.41 9.41 -15.67
CA PRO A 305 1.68 10.67 -15.75
C PRO A 305 1.57 11.15 -17.20
N ALA A 306 0.45 11.78 -17.54
CA ALA A 306 0.20 12.29 -18.89
C ALA A 306 1.27 13.32 -19.34
N SER A 307 1.90 14.00 -18.39
CA SER A 307 2.99 14.97 -18.59
C SER A 307 4.32 14.36 -19.01
N SER A 308 4.54 13.05 -18.77
CA SER A 308 5.82 12.39 -19.11
C SER A 308 6.09 12.45 -20.62
N GLN A 309 7.31 12.85 -20.98
CA GLN A 309 7.83 12.85 -22.33
C GLN A 309 8.52 11.54 -22.71
N ASN A 310 8.70 10.65 -21.72
CA ASN A 310 9.42 9.38 -21.84
C ASN A 310 8.48 8.17 -21.72
N ALA A 311 7.22 8.30 -22.15
CA ALA A 311 6.18 7.32 -21.89
C ALA A 311 6.50 5.90 -22.40
N GLU A 312 7.14 5.77 -23.57
CA GLU A 312 7.51 4.48 -24.14
C GLU A 312 8.56 3.77 -23.27
N ALA A 313 9.60 4.49 -22.88
CA ALA A 313 10.63 3.96 -21.98
C ALA A 313 10.06 3.67 -20.57
N ALA A 314 9.13 4.50 -20.10
CA ALA A 314 8.44 4.28 -18.82
C ALA A 314 7.58 3.01 -18.87
N GLU A 315 6.85 2.76 -19.95
CA GLU A 315 6.06 1.53 -20.11
C GLU A 315 6.96 0.30 -20.21
N GLN A 316 8.13 0.41 -20.86
CA GLN A 316 9.14 -0.66 -20.91
C GLN A 316 9.66 -1.00 -19.50
N PHE A 317 9.95 0.01 -18.66
CA PHE A 317 10.35 -0.23 -17.27
C PHE A 317 9.21 -0.85 -16.45
N ILE A 318 7.98 -0.37 -16.61
CA ILE A 318 6.81 -0.93 -15.91
C ILE A 318 6.59 -2.38 -16.31
N ASN A 319 6.71 -2.73 -17.60
CA ASN A 319 6.65 -4.12 -18.07
C ASN A 319 7.70 -4.96 -17.34
N TRP A 320 8.96 -4.55 -17.39
CA TRP A 320 10.04 -5.27 -16.70
C TRP A 320 9.75 -5.46 -15.20
N ALA A 321 9.40 -4.38 -14.48
CA ALA A 321 9.23 -4.38 -13.03
C ALA A 321 8.00 -5.16 -12.53
N THR A 322 7.00 -5.40 -13.39
CA THR A 322 5.72 -6.04 -13.01
C THR A 322 5.44 -7.33 -13.77
N SER A 323 6.43 -7.81 -14.55
CA SER A 323 6.35 -9.06 -15.33
C SER A 323 6.49 -10.31 -14.45
N LYS A 324 6.19 -11.46 -15.03
CA LYS A 324 6.49 -12.78 -14.45
C LYS A 324 7.99 -13.00 -14.30
N ASP A 325 8.78 -12.47 -15.24
CA ASP A 325 10.25 -12.58 -15.22
C ASP A 325 10.86 -11.79 -14.06
N TYR A 326 10.29 -10.65 -13.71
CA TYR A 326 10.70 -9.92 -12.50
C TYR A 326 10.43 -10.73 -11.22
N LEU A 327 9.28 -11.41 -11.12
CA LEU A 327 9.00 -12.29 -9.98
C LEU A 327 10.01 -13.42 -9.88
N ALA A 328 10.39 -14.02 -11.03
CA ALA A 328 11.43 -15.04 -11.09
C ALA A 328 12.82 -14.47 -10.72
N LEU A 329 13.15 -13.26 -11.17
CA LEU A 329 14.39 -12.55 -10.80
C LEU A 329 14.50 -12.34 -9.28
N VAL A 330 13.41 -11.94 -8.64
CA VAL A 330 13.38 -11.81 -7.17
C VAL A 330 13.54 -13.18 -6.52
N ALA A 331 12.84 -14.20 -7.01
CA ALA A 331 12.96 -15.55 -6.45
C ALA A 331 14.38 -16.10 -6.53
N GLU A 332 15.10 -15.82 -7.64
CA GLU A 332 16.48 -16.25 -7.84
C GLU A 332 17.47 -15.53 -6.90
N ASN A 333 17.29 -14.22 -6.69
CA ASN A 333 18.23 -13.39 -5.93
C ASN A 333 17.93 -13.34 -4.43
N GLU A 334 16.64 -13.35 -4.06
CA GLU A 334 16.16 -13.07 -2.70
C GLU A 334 15.38 -14.27 -2.11
N GLY A 335 15.06 -15.27 -2.91
CA GLY A 335 14.24 -16.43 -2.54
C GLY A 335 12.73 -16.17 -2.71
N TRP A 336 11.98 -17.28 -2.90
CA TRP A 336 10.54 -17.25 -3.20
C TRP A 336 9.69 -16.53 -2.14
N ALA A 337 10.03 -16.61 -0.85
CA ALA A 337 9.29 -15.92 0.21
C ALA A 337 9.29 -14.39 0.05
N ASN A 338 10.27 -13.84 -0.66
CA ASN A 338 10.49 -12.41 -0.85
C ASN A 338 9.93 -11.89 -2.18
N VAL A 339 9.27 -12.72 -2.97
CA VAL A 339 8.61 -12.30 -4.22
C VAL A 339 7.44 -11.39 -3.89
N PRO A 340 7.29 -10.22 -4.55
CA PRO A 340 6.19 -9.29 -4.32
C PRO A 340 4.83 -9.98 -4.45
N PRO A 341 3.98 -9.97 -3.40
CA PRO A 341 2.73 -10.72 -3.38
C PRO A 341 1.58 -9.99 -4.08
N GLY A 342 0.42 -10.64 -4.18
CA GLY A 342 -0.87 -10.00 -4.43
C GLY A 342 -1.08 -9.48 -5.84
N THR A 343 -0.28 -9.91 -6.82
CA THR A 343 -0.41 -9.40 -8.19
C THR A 343 -0.97 -10.42 -9.17
N ARG A 344 -0.47 -11.67 -9.15
CA ARG A 344 -0.73 -12.68 -10.19
C ARG A 344 -1.28 -13.98 -9.61
N THR A 345 -2.27 -14.56 -10.29
CA THR A 345 -2.83 -15.88 -9.96
C THR A 345 -1.76 -16.96 -10.02
N SER A 346 -0.94 -16.94 -11.07
CA SER A 346 0.13 -17.92 -11.29
C SER A 346 1.18 -17.96 -10.18
N LEU A 347 1.41 -16.86 -9.46
CA LEU A 347 2.30 -16.85 -8.30
C LEU A 347 1.76 -17.74 -7.18
N TYR A 348 0.46 -17.67 -6.92
CA TYR A 348 -0.18 -18.48 -5.87
C TYR A 348 -0.39 -19.94 -6.25
N GLU A 349 -0.28 -20.27 -7.54
CA GLU A 349 -0.27 -21.64 -8.06
C GLU A 349 1.14 -22.24 -8.09
N ASN A 350 2.19 -21.43 -7.91
CA ASN A 350 3.58 -21.87 -7.94
C ASN A 350 3.92 -22.68 -6.67
N PRO A 351 4.35 -23.96 -6.78
CA PRO A 351 4.63 -24.81 -5.64
C PRO A 351 5.83 -24.34 -4.80
N ASP A 352 6.83 -23.71 -5.43
CA ASP A 352 8.01 -23.20 -4.73
C ASP A 352 7.64 -21.98 -3.87
N TYR A 353 6.78 -21.10 -4.39
CA TYR A 353 6.24 -19.98 -3.61
C TYR A 353 5.38 -20.48 -2.44
N GLN A 354 4.48 -21.43 -2.68
CA GLN A 354 3.64 -22.00 -1.62
C GLN A 354 4.48 -22.68 -0.52
N ALA A 355 5.56 -23.33 -0.88
CA ALA A 355 6.46 -23.99 0.08
C ALA A 355 7.29 -22.98 0.90
N ALA A 356 7.72 -21.89 0.27
CA ALA A 356 8.56 -20.88 0.91
C ALA A 356 7.77 -19.85 1.71
N ALA A 357 6.51 -19.57 1.36
CA ALA A 357 5.66 -18.53 1.92
C ALA A 357 4.41 -19.12 2.63
N PRO A 358 4.51 -19.60 3.86
CA PRO A 358 3.39 -20.22 4.57
C PRO A 358 2.20 -19.27 4.76
N PHE A 359 2.42 -17.96 4.65
CA PHE A 359 1.39 -16.91 4.68
C PHE A 359 0.67 -16.69 3.34
N ALA A 360 1.16 -17.27 2.23
CA ALA A 360 0.66 -16.98 0.87
C ALA A 360 -0.83 -17.21 0.73
N LYS A 361 -1.33 -18.38 1.20
CA LYS A 361 -2.76 -18.68 1.13
C LYS A 361 -3.61 -17.67 1.89
N MET A 362 -3.23 -17.32 3.12
CA MET A 362 -3.97 -16.35 3.93
C MET A 362 -3.94 -14.95 3.31
N THR A 363 -2.82 -14.56 2.69
CA THR A 363 -2.71 -13.30 1.92
C THR A 363 -3.73 -13.27 0.78
N LEU A 364 -3.77 -14.33 -0.04
CA LEU A 364 -4.73 -14.43 -1.16
C LEU A 364 -6.18 -14.43 -0.67
N ASP A 365 -6.48 -15.21 0.37
CA ASP A 365 -7.82 -15.29 0.95
C ASP A 365 -8.26 -13.92 1.50
N SER A 366 -7.36 -13.18 2.16
CA SER A 366 -7.63 -11.84 2.69
C SER A 366 -7.88 -10.82 1.58
N ILE A 367 -7.12 -10.88 0.47
CA ILE A 367 -7.33 -10.03 -0.72
C ILE A 367 -8.71 -10.32 -1.32
N ASN A 368 -9.06 -11.60 -1.52
CA ASN A 368 -10.30 -12.01 -2.15
C ASN A 368 -11.54 -11.77 -1.26
N ALA A 369 -11.37 -11.69 0.06
CA ALA A 369 -12.44 -11.40 1.01
C ALA A 369 -12.78 -9.91 1.10
N ALA A 370 -11.93 -9.03 0.61
CA ALA A 370 -12.17 -7.59 0.64
C ALA A 370 -13.15 -7.18 -0.47
N ASP A 371 -14.26 -6.56 -0.09
CA ASP A 371 -15.28 -6.06 -1.03
C ASP A 371 -15.33 -4.54 -1.01
N PRO A 372 -14.73 -3.86 -2.00
CA PRO A 372 -14.74 -2.41 -2.08
C PRO A 372 -16.13 -1.78 -2.27
N ASN A 373 -17.12 -2.56 -2.73
CA ASN A 373 -18.48 -2.08 -2.97
C ASN A 373 -19.41 -2.31 -1.77
N ALA A 374 -19.00 -3.15 -0.84
CA ALA A 374 -19.70 -3.42 0.41
C ALA A 374 -18.72 -3.57 1.58
N PRO A 375 -17.97 -2.50 1.92
CA PRO A 375 -16.86 -2.59 2.88
C PRO A 375 -17.34 -2.83 4.32
N THR A 376 -18.55 -2.40 4.65
CA THR A 376 -19.17 -2.53 5.98
C THR A 376 -20.56 -3.15 5.87
N VAL A 377 -21.31 -3.21 6.99
CA VAL A 377 -22.62 -3.89 7.09
C VAL A 377 -23.71 -3.14 6.33
N GLU A 378 -23.80 -1.82 6.58
CA GLU A 378 -24.81 -0.98 5.96
C GLU A 378 -24.34 -0.49 4.58
N PRO A 379 -25.27 -0.22 3.64
CA PRO A 379 -24.96 0.34 2.33
C PRO A 379 -24.20 1.66 2.42
N VAL A 380 -23.27 1.85 1.49
CA VAL A 380 -22.46 3.08 1.36
C VAL A 380 -22.54 3.64 -0.05
N PRO A 381 -22.43 4.97 -0.24
CA PRO A 381 -22.52 5.60 -1.57
C PRO A 381 -21.17 5.60 -2.31
N TYR A 382 -20.14 5.00 -1.75
CA TYR A 382 -18.76 5.02 -2.24
C TYR A 382 -18.20 3.63 -2.50
N THR A 383 -17.10 3.58 -3.25
CA THR A 383 -16.23 2.41 -3.39
C THR A 383 -14.97 2.61 -2.56
N GLY A 384 -14.41 1.53 -2.02
CA GLY A 384 -13.18 1.52 -1.23
C GLY A 384 -13.36 0.78 0.09
N VAL A 385 -12.30 0.17 0.59
CA VAL A 385 -12.32 -0.56 1.88
C VAL A 385 -11.70 0.30 2.96
N GLN A 386 -10.42 0.68 2.79
CA GLN A 386 -9.68 1.53 3.74
C GLN A 386 -9.62 3.01 3.34
N PHE A 387 -10.35 3.37 2.30
CA PHE A 387 -10.48 4.73 1.80
C PHE A 387 -11.87 4.91 1.16
N VAL A 388 -12.22 6.14 0.84
CA VAL A 388 -13.39 6.48 0.04
C VAL A 388 -12.92 7.00 -1.33
N ALA A 389 -13.34 6.37 -2.42
CA ALA A 389 -12.86 6.68 -3.77
C ALA A 389 -13.47 7.96 -4.36
N ILE A 390 -13.27 9.08 -3.68
CA ILE A 390 -13.63 10.43 -4.15
C ILE A 390 -12.40 11.35 -4.08
N PRO A 391 -12.30 12.38 -4.94
CA PRO A 391 -11.13 13.27 -4.97
C PRO A 391 -10.83 13.97 -3.64
N GLU A 392 -11.85 14.29 -2.87
CA GLU A 392 -11.77 15.01 -1.59
C GLU A 392 -11.18 14.16 -0.46
N PHE A 393 -11.22 12.82 -0.60
CA PHE A 393 -10.87 11.91 0.49
C PHE A 393 -9.43 12.06 0.96
N ALA A 394 -8.47 12.33 0.08
CA ALA A 394 -7.09 12.53 0.50
C ALA A 394 -6.97 13.66 1.55
N GLY A 395 -7.69 14.75 1.36
CA GLY A 395 -7.76 15.86 2.32
C GLY A 395 -8.56 15.51 3.58
N ILE A 396 -9.74 14.97 3.40
CA ILE A 396 -10.65 14.57 4.48
C ILE A 396 -9.99 13.51 5.37
N GLY A 397 -9.49 12.42 4.77
CA GLY A 397 -8.85 11.32 5.50
C GLY A 397 -7.59 11.74 6.25
N THR A 398 -6.78 12.65 5.66
CA THR A 398 -5.61 13.21 6.34
C THR A 398 -6.01 14.05 7.55
N ASN A 399 -7.02 14.90 7.42
CA ASN A 399 -7.52 15.71 8.52
C ASN A 399 -8.09 14.86 9.66
N VAL A 400 -8.93 13.87 9.35
CA VAL A 400 -9.45 12.91 10.35
C VAL A 400 -8.31 12.13 11.00
N GLY A 401 -7.32 11.71 10.21
CA GLY A 401 -6.12 11.03 10.72
C GLY A 401 -5.33 11.88 11.71
N GLN A 402 -5.22 13.21 11.50
CA GLN A 402 -4.59 14.14 12.43
C GLN A 402 -5.36 14.22 13.75
N LEU A 403 -6.70 14.31 13.69
CA LEU A 403 -7.54 14.36 14.88
C LEU A 403 -7.43 13.07 15.71
N PHE A 404 -7.46 11.92 15.07
CA PHE A 404 -7.36 10.62 15.76
C PHE A 404 -5.95 10.35 16.29
N SER A 405 -4.91 10.79 15.58
CA SER A 405 -3.53 10.75 16.08
C SER A 405 -3.34 11.68 17.30
N ALA A 406 -3.97 12.88 17.30
CA ALA A 406 -3.98 13.77 18.45
C ALA A 406 -4.72 13.17 19.65
N ALA A 407 -5.83 12.46 19.43
CA ALA A 407 -6.52 11.71 20.48
C ALA A 407 -5.63 10.58 21.04
N LEU A 408 -4.96 9.82 20.19
CA LEU A 408 -3.98 8.79 20.60
C LEU A 408 -2.83 9.38 21.42
N ALA A 409 -2.37 10.58 21.08
CA ALA A 409 -1.33 11.29 21.82
C ALA A 409 -1.83 11.94 23.14
N GLY A 410 -3.13 11.80 23.47
CA GLY A 410 -3.74 12.40 24.66
C GLY A 410 -3.91 13.93 24.60
N GLN A 411 -3.84 14.51 23.40
CA GLN A 411 -3.97 15.96 23.19
C GLN A 411 -5.44 16.42 23.11
N MET A 412 -6.36 15.49 22.88
CA MET A 412 -7.81 15.72 22.88
C MET A 412 -8.55 14.44 23.28
N SER A 413 -9.83 14.57 23.63
CA SER A 413 -10.68 13.41 23.89
C SER A 413 -11.15 12.74 22.59
N ALA A 414 -11.56 11.46 22.68
CA ALA A 414 -12.19 10.76 21.54
C ALA A 414 -13.45 11.48 21.05
N ASP A 415 -14.30 11.96 21.97
CA ASP A 415 -15.53 12.67 21.65
C ASP A 415 -15.25 13.99 20.91
N ASP A 416 -14.23 14.75 21.33
CA ASP A 416 -13.82 15.99 20.65
C ASP A 416 -13.24 15.68 19.25
N ALA A 417 -12.46 14.60 19.11
CA ALA A 417 -11.89 14.19 17.83
C ALA A 417 -13.00 13.80 16.83
N LEU A 418 -13.99 13.03 17.28
CA LEU A 418 -15.14 12.63 16.47
C LEU A 418 -16.02 13.83 16.09
N ALA A 419 -16.32 14.70 17.04
CA ALA A 419 -17.11 15.91 16.77
C ALA A 419 -16.42 16.83 15.74
N GLN A 420 -15.11 17.03 15.88
CA GLN A 420 -14.34 17.82 14.90
C GLN A 420 -14.24 17.14 13.54
N ALA A 421 -14.11 15.80 13.50
CA ALA A 421 -14.13 15.02 12.27
C ALA A 421 -15.48 15.17 11.56
N GLN A 422 -16.60 15.07 12.29
CA GLN A 422 -17.95 15.25 11.77
C GLN A 422 -18.11 16.64 11.15
N ASP A 423 -17.77 17.70 11.91
CA ASP A 423 -17.92 19.08 11.48
C ASP A 423 -17.04 19.43 10.28
N ALA A 424 -15.76 19.01 10.30
CA ALA A 424 -14.83 19.31 9.23
C ALA A 424 -15.24 18.59 7.93
N THR A 425 -15.55 17.32 8.03
CA THR A 425 -15.98 16.51 6.87
C THR A 425 -17.29 17.02 6.29
N THR A 426 -18.26 17.42 7.13
CA THR A 426 -19.52 18.04 6.67
C THR A 426 -19.25 19.30 5.86
N ARG A 427 -18.36 20.19 6.32
CA ARG A 427 -17.99 21.41 5.58
C ARG A 427 -17.34 21.08 4.23
N ASP A 428 -16.46 20.11 4.18
CA ASP A 428 -15.76 19.73 2.94
C ASP A 428 -16.73 19.10 1.95
N MET A 429 -17.62 18.20 2.39
CA MET A 429 -18.64 17.56 1.55
C MET A 429 -19.69 18.56 1.05
N THR A 430 -20.06 19.57 1.87
CA THR A 430 -20.94 20.67 1.45
C THR A 430 -20.25 21.53 0.39
N ARG A 431 -18.98 21.88 0.57
CA ARG A 431 -18.19 22.66 -0.39
C ARG A 431 -18.04 21.93 -1.72
N ALA A 432 -17.85 20.61 -1.69
CA ALA A 432 -17.73 19.75 -2.86
C ALA A 432 -19.10 19.48 -3.55
N GLY A 433 -20.22 19.83 -2.88
CA GLY A 433 -21.57 19.72 -3.45
C GLY A 433 -22.24 18.35 -3.29
N TYR A 434 -21.69 17.47 -2.45
CA TYR A 434 -22.32 16.19 -2.12
C TYR A 434 -23.54 16.38 -1.18
N ILE A 435 -23.45 17.34 -0.27
CA ILE A 435 -24.50 17.69 0.69
C ILE A 435 -25.07 19.09 0.32
N LYS A 436 -26.40 19.23 0.40
CA LYS A 436 -27.11 20.49 0.08
C LYS A 436 -27.26 21.38 1.31
#